data_7e830596c982ea6b959d87d91ed472ff
#
_entry.id   7e830596c982ea6b959d87d91ed472ff
#
_cell.length_a   1.000
_cell.length_b   1.000
_cell.length_c   1.000
_cell.angle_alpha   90.00
_cell.angle_beta   90.00
_cell.angle_gamma   90.00
#
_symmetry.space_group_name_H-M   'P 1'
#
loop_
_entity.id
_entity.type
_entity.pdbx_description
1 polymer ?
#
loop_
_entity_poly.entity_id
_entity_poly.type
_entity_poly.pdbx_seq_one_letter_code
_entity_poly.pdbx_strand_id
1 'polypeptide(L)'
;MMKKALILGDSNTWGYDPRGYFQRYDLTYKDYLNNLVAGWMFFEDSLNGRLLRDVKDETYDLASIDLFCVMLGSNDLMHYYNVDQIVSFMHELIDSIDTRKVLILCPPILQIDIFKVESIRLNEAYKKMNVHCIDCNPLNMSFDGVHLSEKGHKEFALKMSEYMKKEFC
;
A
#
# COMPACT_ATOMS: atom_id res chain seq x y z
N MET A 1 25.79 1.16 -1.28
CA MET A 1 24.94 2.37 -1.43
C MET A 1 23.57 2.01 -0.88
N MET A 2 22.89 2.91 -0.15
CA MET A 2 21.55 2.65 0.40
C MET A 2 20.51 2.78 -0.70
N LYS A 3 19.69 1.74 -0.90
CA LYS A 3 18.57 1.75 -1.85
C LYS A 3 17.39 2.54 -1.27
N LYS A 4 16.58 3.12 -2.14
CA LYS A 4 15.45 3.97 -1.77
C LYS A 4 14.13 3.42 -2.31
N ALA A 5 13.15 3.29 -1.45
CA ALA A 5 11.79 2.94 -1.81
C ALA A 5 10.83 4.10 -1.51
N LEU A 6 10.02 4.48 -2.48
CA LEU A 6 8.93 5.44 -2.28
C LEU A 6 7.61 4.68 -2.21
N ILE A 7 6.82 4.92 -1.16
CA ILE A 7 5.51 4.32 -0.96
C ILE A 7 4.44 5.37 -1.22
N LEU A 8 3.70 5.21 -2.32
CA LEU A 8 2.49 5.98 -2.59
C LEU A 8 1.31 5.30 -1.89
N GLY A 9 0.60 6.03 -1.04
CA GLY A 9 -0.47 5.43 -0.26
C GLY A 9 -1.53 6.40 0.24
N ASP A 10 -2.48 5.84 0.96
CA ASP A 10 -3.60 6.53 1.60
C ASP A 10 -3.42 6.65 3.12
N SER A 11 -4.53 6.70 3.85
CA SER A 11 -4.54 6.78 5.32
C SER A 11 -3.87 5.60 6.01
N ASN A 12 -3.88 4.40 5.43
CA ASN A 12 -3.16 3.25 5.98
C ASN A 12 -1.63 3.42 5.88
N THR A 13 -1.13 4.06 4.85
CA THR A 13 0.29 4.41 4.72
C THR A 13 0.64 5.58 5.63
N TRP A 14 -0.19 6.62 5.66
CA TRP A 14 -0.03 7.75 6.57
C TRP A 14 -0.04 7.33 8.05
N GLY A 15 -0.76 6.25 8.38
CA GLY A 15 -0.86 5.72 9.73
C GLY A 15 -1.98 6.32 10.55
N TYR A 16 -3.15 6.54 9.92
CA TYR A 16 -4.32 7.11 10.59
C TYR A 16 -4.76 6.26 11.78
N ASP A 17 -4.89 6.93 12.95
CA ASP A 17 -5.40 6.33 14.18
C ASP A 17 -6.86 6.74 14.38
N PRO A 18 -7.84 5.86 14.17
CA PRO A 18 -9.25 6.20 14.25
C PRO A 18 -9.75 6.42 15.69
N ARG A 19 -8.91 6.27 16.70
CA ARG A 19 -9.24 6.60 18.09
C ARG A 19 -9.31 8.10 18.33
N GLY A 20 -8.75 8.91 17.45
CA GLY A 20 -8.75 10.37 17.54
C GLY A 20 -8.97 11.06 16.21
N TYR A 21 -9.30 12.36 16.26
CA TYR A 21 -9.52 13.17 15.05
C TYR A 21 -8.19 13.64 14.48
N PHE A 22 -7.89 13.28 13.22
CA PHE A 22 -6.59 13.52 12.55
C PHE A 22 -5.38 13.05 13.37
N GLN A 23 -5.55 11.98 14.13
CA GLN A 23 -4.49 11.38 14.89
C GLN A 23 -3.71 10.37 14.02
N ARG A 24 -2.41 10.27 14.27
CA ARG A 24 -1.52 9.33 13.61
C ARG A 24 -0.85 8.45 14.66
N TYR A 25 -0.62 7.19 14.33
CA TYR A 25 0.23 6.32 15.14
C TYR A 25 1.67 6.85 15.17
N ASP A 26 2.37 6.71 16.30
CA ASP A 26 3.77 7.12 16.46
C ASP A 26 4.69 6.37 15.49
N LEU A 27 4.42 5.09 15.26
CA LEU A 27 5.16 4.23 14.34
C LEU A 27 4.20 3.57 13.34
N THR A 28 4.47 3.81 12.06
CA THR A 28 3.76 3.16 10.95
C THR A 28 4.57 1.97 10.40
N TYR A 29 3.99 1.19 9.51
CA TYR A 29 4.72 0.08 8.89
C TYR A 29 5.98 0.55 8.14
N LYS A 30 5.98 1.75 7.58
CA LYS A 30 7.16 2.35 6.94
C LYS A 30 8.29 2.57 7.96
N ASP A 31 7.98 3.03 9.16
CA ASP A 31 8.98 3.26 10.21
C ASP A 31 9.58 1.94 10.69
N TYR A 32 8.76 0.90 10.84
CA TYR A 32 9.26 -0.44 11.13
C TYR A 32 10.14 -0.99 10.00
N LEU A 33 9.78 -0.79 8.73
CA LEU A 33 10.58 -1.24 7.58
C LEU A 33 11.96 -0.62 7.56
N ASN A 34 12.09 0.66 7.90
CA ASN A 34 13.39 1.34 8.00
C ASN A 34 14.34 0.71 9.06
N ASN A 35 13.77 -0.02 10.02
CA ASN A 35 14.55 -0.75 11.02
C ASN A 35 14.75 -2.24 10.65
N LEU A 36 13.87 -2.82 9.85
CA LEU A 36 13.85 -4.26 9.56
C LEU A 36 14.61 -4.66 8.30
N VAL A 37 14.75 -3.73 7.32
CA VAL A 37 15.33 -4.03 6.01
C VAL A 37 16.65 -3.26 5.83
N ALA A 38 17.74 -3.90 6.22
CA ALA A 38 19.08 -3.29 6.11
C ALA A 38 19.40 -2.93 4.64
N GLY A 39 20.03 -1.78 4.43
CA GLY A 39 20.42 -1.31 3.10
C GLY A 39 19.30 -0.61 2.32
N TRP A 40 18.12 -0.47 2.89
CA TRP A 40 16.98 0.25 2.32
C TRP A 40 16.56 1.44 3.17
N MET A 41 16.04 2.48 2.51
CA MET A 41 15.36 3.61 3.12
C MET A 41 14.00 3.79 2.47
N PHE A 42 12.95 3.73 3.29
CA PHE A 42 11.55 3.86 2.86
C PHE A 42 11.04 5.26 3.14
N PHE A 43 10.54 5.90 2.11
CA PHE A 43 9.83 7.19 2.16
C PHE A 43 8.36 6.96 1.85
N GLU A 44 7.51 7.89 2.21
CA GLU A 44 6.10 7.86 1.87
C GLU A 44 5.64 9.15 1.21
N ASP A 45 4.75 9.01 0.25
CA ASP A 45 3.82 10.03 -0.24
C ASP A 45 2.42 9.51 0.05
N SER A 46 1.84 9.97 1.15
CA SER A 46 0.57 9.46 1.66
C SER A 46 -0.40 10.59 1.97
N LEU A 47 -1.67 10.36 1.67
CA LEU A 47 -2.75 11.32 1.90
C LEU A 47 -4.01 10.58 2.35
N ASN A 48 -4.60 11.03 3.47
CA ASN A 48 -5.86 10.47 3.95
C ASN A 48 -6.96 10.62 2.90
N GLY A 49 -7.67 9.53 2.62
CA GLY A 49 -8.75 9.51 1.63
C GLY A 49 -8.28 9.47 0.17
N ARG A 50 -6.97 9.34 -0.10
CA ARG A 50 -6.48 9.30 -1.48
C ARG A 50 -7.14 8.19 -2.28
N LEU A 51 -7.65 8.55 -3.47
CA LEU A 51 -8.16 7.64 -4.47
C LEU A 51 -7.05 7.32 -5.50
N LEU A 52 -6.95 6.07 -5.91
CA LEU A 52 -6.09 5.68 -7.01
C LEU A 52 -6.53 6.37 -8.31
N ARG A 53 -7.84 6.49 -8.52
CA ARG A 53 -8.43 7.24 -9.63
C ARG A 53 -7.87 8.64 -9.79
N ASP A 54 -7.62 9.35 -8.69
CA ASP A 54 -7.21 10.75 -8.73
C ASP A 54 -5.71 10.92 -9.03
N VAL A 55 -4.91 9.89 -8.82
CA VAL A 55 -3.45 9.91 -9.06
C VAL A 55 -2.99 9.06 -10.24
N LYS A 56 -3.89 8.36 -10.92
CA LYS A 56 -3.56 7.45 -12.02
C LYS A 56 -2.84 8.09 -13.21
N ASP A 57 -3.04 9.39 -13.42
CA ASP A 57 -2.42 10.18 -14.50
C ASP A 57 -1.21 10.99 -14.01
N GLU A 58 -0.84 10.88 -12.74
CA GLU A 58 0.30 11.61 -12.19
C GLU A 58 1.62 10.97 -12.62
N THR A 59 2.63 11.82 -12.78
CA THR A 59 4.00 11.39 -13.05
C THR A 59 4.87 11.65 -11.84
N TYR A 60 5.67 10.64 -11.46
CA TYR A 60 6.57 10.71 -10.31
C TYR A 60 8.02 10.80 -10.79
N ASP A 61 8.81 11.69 -10.18
CA ASP A 61 10.27 11.69 -10.37
C ASP A 61 10.90 10.52 -9.61
N LEU A 62 11.11 9.43 -10.30
CA LEU A 62 11.69 8.20 -9.77
C LEU A 62 13.18 8.03 -10.09
N ALA A 63 13.87 9.09 -10.56
CA ALA A 63 15.28 8.99 -10.98
C ALA A 63 16.20 8.51 -9.85
N SER A 64 15.91 8.88 -8.60
CA SER A 64 16.67 8.48 -7.41
C SER A 64 16.02 7.35 -6.60
N ILE A 65 14.95 6.73 -7.12
CA ILE A 65 14.16 5.69 -6.44
C ILE A 65 14.47 4.34 -7.08
N ASP A 66 14.81 3.37 -6.25
CA ASP A 66 15.08 1.99 -6.67
C ASP A 66 13.82 1.13 -6.71
N LEU A 67 12.81 1.47 -5.89
CA LEU A 67 11.53 0.76 -5.83
C LEU A 67 10.38 1.72 -5.58
N PHE A 68 9.36 1.68 -6.45
CA PHE A 68 8.10 2.41 -6.29
C PHE A 68 7.03 1.45 -5.79
N CYS A 69 6.56 1.67 -4.57
CA CYS A 69 5.53 0.87 -3.93
C CYS A 69 4.20 1.61 -3.98
N VAL A 70 3.10 0.90 -4.22
CA VAL A 70 1.75 1.50 -4.25
C VAL A 70 0.82 0.69 -3.35
N MET A 71 0.21 1.35 -2.35
CA MET A 71 -0.88 0.80 -1.53
C MET A 71 -2.10 1.69 -1.69
N LEU A 72 -2.93 1.42 -2.68
CA LEU A 72 -4.15 2.18 -2.98
C LEU A 72 -5.26 1.26 -3.51
N GLY A 73 -6.50 1.74 -3.48
CA GLY A 73 -7.68 1.06 -4.01
C GLY A 73 -8.81 0.87 -2.99
N SER A 74 -8.52 0.87 -1.68
CA SER A 74 -9.57 0.75 -0.65
C SER A 74 -10.56 1.90 -0.69
N ASN A 75 -10.07 3.14 -0.83
CA ASN A 75 -10.94 4.32 -0.94
C ASN A 75 -11.76 4.30 -2.23
N ASP A 76 -11.18 3.80 -3.33
CA ASP A 76 -11.90 3.66 -4.60
C ASP A 76 -13.07 2.70 -4.46
N LEU A 77 -12.89 1.54 -3.78
CA LEU A 77 -14.00 0.63 -3.45
C LEU A 77 -15.08 1.33 -2.62
N MET A 78 -14.69 2.07 -1.59
CA MET A 78 -15.64 2.81 -0.74
C MET A 78 -16.35 3.95 -1.49
N HIS A 79 -15.78 4.40 -2.61
CA HIS A 79 -16.41 5.31 -3.57
C HIS A 79 -17.15 4.58 -4.71
N TYR A 80 -17.42 3.28 -4.53
CA TYR A 80 -18.19 2.43 -5.43
C TYR A 80 -17.60 2.21 -6.84
N TYR A 81 -16.28 2.41 -7.02
CA TYR A 81 -15.60 1.90 -8.20
C TYR A 81 -15.52 0.37 -8.12
N ASN A 82 -15.76 -0.30 -9.24
CA ASN A 82 -15.59 -1.75 -9.27
C ASN A 82 -14.12 -2.17 -9.43
N VAL A 83 -13.83 -3.43 -9.17
CA VAL A 83 -12.46 -3.96 -9.20
C VAL A 83 -11.78 -3.75 -10.56
N ASP A 84 -12.49 -3.95 -11.67
CA ASP A 84 -11.91 -3.80 -13.01
C ASP A 84 -11.50 -2.35 -13.29
N GLN A 85 -12.30 -1.37 -12.84
CA GLN A 85 -11.97 0.04 -12.94
C GLN A 85 -10.72 0.37 -12.11
N ILE A 86 -10.64 -0.13 -10.88
CA ILE A 86 -9.49 0.13 -9.99
C ILE A 86 -8.22 -0.50 -10.56
N VAL A 87 -8.30 -1.70 -11.11
CA VAL A 87 -7.17 -2.34 -11.79
C VAL A 87 -6.73 -1.54 -13.03
N SER A 88 -7.68 -0.99 -13.79
CA SER A 88 -7.37 -0.09 -14.90
C SER A 88 -6.63 1.17 -14.43
N PHE A 89 -7.06 1.78 -13.34
CA PHE A 89 -6.37 2.94 -12.75
C PHE A 89 -4.93 2.58 -12.29
N MET A 90 -4.74 1.40 -11.73
CA MET A 90 -3.41 0.92 -11.34
C MET A 90 -2.52 0.72 -12.58
N HIS A 91 -3.05 0.15 -13.66
CA HIS A 91 -2.31 0.03 -14.92
C HIS A 91 -1.90 1.41 -15.45
N GLU A 92 -2.83 2.37 -15.49
CA GLU A 92 -2.54 3.74 -15.97
C GLU A 92 -1.43 4.40 -15.13
N LEU A 93 -1.47 4.25 -13.79
CA LEU A 93 -0.45 4.81 -12.90
C LEU A 93 0.95 4.25 -13.16
N ILE A 94 1.06 2.94 -13.40
CA ILE A 94 2.37 2.27 -13.49
C ILE A 94 2.87 2.06 -14.93
N ASP A 95 2.06 2.38 -15.94
CA ASP A 95 2.34 2.08 -17.36
C ASP A 95 3.67 2.65 -17.85
N SER A 96 4.05 3.84 -17.36
CA SER A 96 5.31 4.50 -17.72
C SER A 96 6.52 4.07 -16.87
N ILE A 97 6.33 3.20 -15.87
CA ILE A 97 7.37 2.82 -14.92
C ILE A 97 7.95 1.45 -15.29
N ASP A 98 9.27 1.28 -15.17
CA ASP A 98 9.90 -0.04 -15.31
C ASP A 98 9.27 -1.03 -14.31
N THR A 99 8.60 -2.06 -14.81
CA THR A 99 7.85 -3.02 -14.00
C THR A 99 8.69 -3.72 -12.93
N ARG A 100 10.02 -3.82 -13.15
CA ARG A 100 10.97 -4.38 -12.16
C ARG A 100 11.16 -3.47 -10.94
N LYS A 101 10.77 -2.20 -11.05
CA LYS A 101 10.83 -1.19 -9.99
C LYS A 101 9.47 -0.91 -9.34
N VAL A 102 8.45 -1.69 -9.67
CA VAL A 102 7.10 -1.53 -9.11
C VAL A 102 6.81 -2.66 -8.15
N LEU A 103 6.28 -2.31 -6.97
CA LEU A 103 5.74 -3.25 -5.99
C LEU A 103 4.34 -2.82 -5.58
N ILE A 104 3.32 -3.59 -5.94
CA ILE A 104 1.97 -3.38 -5.42
C ILE A 104 1.89 -4.00 -4.02
N LEU A 105 1.47 -3.19 -3.09
CA LEU A 105 1.14 -3.59 -1.73
C LEU A 105 -0.38 -3.77 -1.66
N CYS A 106 -0.85 -5.02 -1.59
CA CYS A 106 -2.29 -5.29 -1.45
C CYS A 106 -2.84 -4.54 -0.22
N PRO A 107 -3.88 -3.71 -0.39
CA PRO A 107 -4.49 -3.02 0.74
C PRO A 107 -5.01 -3.99 1.82
N PRO A 108 -5.13 -3.54 3.07
CA PRO A 108 -5.82 -4.31 4.10
C PRO A 108 -7.24 -4.67 3.66
N ILE A 109 -7.66 -5.92 3.94
CA ILE A 109 -9.04 -6.34 3.64
C ILE A 109 -9.99 -5.57 4.53
N LEU A 110 -10.90 -4.81 3.90
CA LEU A 110 -11.93 -4.05 4.60
C LEU A 110 -12.84 -5.00 5.41
N GLN A 111 -13.06 -4.68 6.68
CA GLN A 111 -13.94 -5.44 7.57
C GLN A 111 -15.37 -4.91 7.59
N ILE A 112 -15.73 -4.11 6.59
CA ILE A 112 -17.08 -3.60 6.35
C ILE A 112 -17.78 -4.55 5.40
N ASP A 113 -18.89 -5.14 5.80
CA ASP A 113 -19.56 -6.24 5.10
C ASP A 113 -19.79 -5.97 3.60
N ILE A 114 -20.27 -4.76 3.26
CA ILE A 114 -20.56 -4.40 1.85
C ILE A 114 -19.32 -4.28 0.97
N PHE A 115 -18.12 -4.11 1.53
CA PHE A 115 -16.87 -3.94 0.78
C PHE A 115 -15.89 -5.10 0.97
N LYS A 116 -16.13 -5.98 1.92
CA LYS A 116 -15.19 -7.05 2.28
C LYS A 116 -14.88 -7.98 1.11
N VAL A 117 -15.91 -8.44 0.41
CA VAL A 117 -15.76 -9.35 -0.73
C VAL A 117 -15.00 -8.66 -1.86
N GLU A 118 -15.35 -7.42 -2.17
CA GLU A 118 -14.69 -6.66 -3.24
C GLU A 118 -13.22 -6.33 -2.90
N SER A 119 -12.89 -6.08 -1.62
CA SER A 119 -11.49 -5.88 -1.23
C SER A 119 -10.64 -7.15 -1.37
N ILE A 120 -11.20 -8.33 -1.12
CA ILE A 120 -10.54 -9.62 -1.39
C ILE A 120 -10.33 -9.78 -2.91
N ARG A 121 -11.37 -9.52 -3.71
CA ARG A 121 -11.30 -9.61 -5.18
C ARG A 121 -10.28 -8.64 -5.77
N LEU A 122 -10.18 -7.43 -5.23
CA LEU A 122 -9.17 -6.45 -5.64
C LEU A 122 -7.76 -6.99 -5.40
N ASN A 123 -7.48 -7.52 -4.21
CA ASN A 123 -6.16 -8.09 -3.91
C ASN A 123 -5.82 -9.28 -4.81
N GLU A 124 -6.80 -10.15 -5.11
CA GLU A 124 -6.61 -11.24 -6.07
C GLU A 124 -6.34 -10.74 -7.50
N ALA A 125 -6.96 -9.62 -7.90
CA ALA A 125 -6.70 -9.00 -9.19
C ALA A 125 -5.29 -8.38 -9.25
N TYR A 126 -4.86 -7.68 -8.20
CA TYR A 126 -3.50 -7.12 -8.11
C TYR A 126 -2.42 -8.20 -8.19
N LYS A 127 -2.62 -9.35 -7.55
CA LYS A 127 -1.68 -10.49 -7.63
C LYS A 127 -1.52 -11.08 -9.03
N LYS A 128 -2.47 -10.83 -9.93
CA LYS A 128 -2.41 -11.30 -11.33
C LYS A 128 -1.75 -10.29 -12.27
N MET A 129 -1.44 -9.09 -11.81
CA MET A 129 -0.71 -8.11 -12.61
C MET A 129 0.75 -8.53 -12.81
N ASN A 130 1.33 -8.19 -13.96
CA ASN A 130 2.71 -8.57 -14.30
C ASN A 130 3.74 -7.61 -13.66
N VAL A 131 3.65 -7.43 -12.35
CA VAL A 131 4.59 -6.66 -11.51
C VAL A 131 4.75 -7.36 -10.17
N HIS A 132 5.75 -6.97 -9.40
CA HIS A 132 5.86 -7.47 -8.03
C HIS A 132 4.62 -7.08 -7.23
N CYS A 133 4.07 -8.02 -6.50
CA CYS A 133 2.89 -7.80 -5.65
C CYS A 133 3.01 -8.61 -4.38
N ILE A 134 2.69 -7.99 -3.25
CA ILE A 134 2.64 -8.69 -1.96
C ILE A 134 1.26 -8.50 -1.31
N ASP A 135 0.69 -9.60 -0.85
CA ASP A 135 -0.51 -9.63 -0.01
C ASP A 135 -0.12 -10.02 1.41
N CYS A 136 -0.12 -9.06 2.32
CA CYS A 136 0.18 -9.29 3.74
C CYS A 136 -1.04 -9.70 4.58
N ASN A 137 -2.24 -9.76 3.98
CA ASN A 137 -3.43 -10.15 4.71
C ASN A 137 -3.39 -11.63 5.20
N PRO A 138 -4.11 -12.01 6.26
CA PRO A 138 -4.89 -11.13 7.12
C PRO A 138 -4.00 -10.27 8.03
N LEU A 139 -4.49 -9.05 8.33
CA LEU A 139 -3.83 -8.07 9.19
C LEU A 139 -4.76 -7.65 10.33
N ASN A 140 -4.17 -7.25 11.45
CA ASN A 140 -4.95 -6.73 12.58
C ASN A 140 -5.47 -5.33 12.24
N MET A 141 -6.80 -5.19 12.23
CA MET A 141 -7.50 -3.95 11.89
C MET A 141 -7.93 -3.21 13.15
N SER A 142 -8.08 -1.90 13.03
CA SER A 142 -8.69 -1.08 14.05
C SER A 142 -10.22 -1.32 14.11
N PHE A 143 -10.88 -0.75 15.11
CA PHE A 143 -12.32 -0.96 15.35
C PHE A 143 -13.22 -0.47 14.20
N ASP A 144 -12.73 0.44 13.36
CA ASP A 144 -13.50 0.95 12.22
C ASP A 144 -13.51 -0.02 11.02
N GLY A 145 -12.69 -1.06 11.07
CA GLY A 145 -12.61 -2.06 10.00
C GLY A 145 -11.99 -1.58 8.68
N VAL A 146 -11.42 -0.37 8.67
CA VAL A 146 -10.80 0.27 7.49
C VAL A 146 -9.30 0.44 7.68
N HIS A 147 -8.88 0.87 8.86
CA HIS A 147 -7.50 1.22 9.14
C HIS A 147 -6.77 0.10 9.90
N LEU A 148 -5.50 -0.04 9.58
CA LEU A 148 -4.61 -0.91 10.36
C LEU A 148 -4.58 -0.43 11.81
N SER A 149 -4.58 -1.37 12.75
CA SER A 149 -4.23 -1.06 14.12
C SER A 149 -2.71 -0.89 14.26
N GLU A 150 -2.24 -0.42 15.41
CA GLU A 150 -0.81 -0.39 15.73
C GLU A 150 -0.14 -1.76 15.55
N LYS A 151 -0.82 -2.83 15.99
CA LYS A 151 -0.39 -4.21 15.76
C LYS A 151 -0.38 -4.56 14.27
N GLY A 152 -1.39 -4.12 13.51
CA GLY A 152 -1.48 -4.35 12.06
C GLY A 152 -0.33 -3.71 11.29
N HIS A 153 0.08 -2.51 11.66
CA HIS A 153 1.27 -1.86 11.09
C HIS A 153 2.53 -2.70 11.29
N LYS A 154 2.73 -3.23 12.49
CA LYS A 154 3.87 -4.10 12.79
C LYS A 154 3.82 -5.42 12.03
N GLU A 155 2.66 -6.07 11.98
CA GLU A 155 2.44 -7.31 11.22
C GLU A 155 2.73 -7.12 9.74
N PHE A 156 2.22 -6.02 9.15
CA PHE A 156 2.49 -5.69 7.75
C PHE A 156 3.99 -5.53 7.49
N ALA A 157 4.67 -4.75 8.33
CA ALA A 157 6.11 -4.50 8.17
C ALA A 157 6.94 -5.78 8.27
N LEU A 158 6.61 -6.70 9.19
CA LEU A 158 7.30 -7.97 9.32
C LEU A 158 7.15 -8.82 8.04
N LYS A 159 5.94 -9.00 7.53
CA LYS A 159 5.67 -9.78 6.31
C LYS A 159 6.33 -9.13 5.08
N MET A 160 6.22 -7.81 4.94
CA MET A 160 6.87 -7.08 3.85
C MET A 160 8.40 -7.17 3.94
N SER A 161 8.98 -7.13 5.15
CA SER A 161 10.44 -7.22 5.32
C SER A 161 10.99 -8.58 4.86
N GLU A 162 10.24 -9.66 5.08
CA GLU A 162 10.59 -11.00 4.59
C GLU A 162 10.56 -11.06 3.07
N TYR A 163 9.53 -10.50 2.45
CA TYR A 163 9.42 -10.39 1.01
C TYR A 163 10.56 -9.56 0.40
N MET A 164 10.86 -8.39 0.99
CA MET A 164 11.94 -7.52 0.54
C MET A 164 13.30 -8.22 0.57
N LYS A 165 13.58 -8.96 1.64
CA LYS A 165 14.83 -9.72 1.79
C LYS A 165 14.97 -10.83 0.75
N LYS A 166 13.87 -11.45 0.34
CA LYS A 166 13.85 -12.51 -0.64
C LYS A 166 13.98 -11.99 -2.08
N GLU A 167 13.29 -10.92 -2.43
CA GLU A 167 13.12 -10.49 -3.83
C GLU A 167 14.05 -9.32 -4.22
N PHE A 168 14.53 -8.51 -3.26
CA PHE A 168 15.25 -7.26 -3.55
C PHE A 168 16.60 -7.08 -2.85
N CYS A 169 16.98 -7.99 -1.93
CA CYS A 169 18.25 -7.89 -1.17
C CYS A 169 19.35 -8.86 -1.65
#